data_5c621867490960f016d7334357178a22
#
_entry.id   5c621867490960f016d7334357178a22
#
_cell.length_a   1.000
_cell.length_b   1.000
_cell.length_c   1.000
_cell.angle_alpha   90.00
_cell.angle_beta   90.00
_cell.angle_gamma   90.00
#
_symmetry.space_group_name_H-M   'P 1'
#
loop_
_entity.id
_entity.type
_entity.pdbx_description
1 polymer ?
#
loop_
_entity_poly.entity_id
_entity_poly.type
_entity_poly.pdbx_seq_one_letter_code
_entity_poly.pdbx_strand_id
1 'polypeptide(L)'
;MNIALLGFGTVGSHFYKLCEGRTDLHVAAVLSRRPRPELTCTVTADYDEIVRDPSIDIVVEVMGGIEPAYSYLCAAMRAGKHVVTANKQLMCAHFEELTSLAKEKGVALRCTAAAGGGIPWLTSLSRASELDEIKAVEGILNGTTNYMLSAMTNSGADYAPALRKAQELGYAEADPTADVEGLDARRKIVLSADLAFGVNIREEDIPLSLIHISEPTRPY
;
A
#
# COMPACT_ATOMS: atom_id res chain seq x y z
N MET A 1 -4.75 -12.68 18.89
CA MET A 1 -4.63 -13.13 17.49
C MET A 1 -3.15 -13.27 17.12
N ASN A 2 -2.78 -14.37 16.48
CA ASN A 2 -1.42 -14.61 16.01
C ASN A 2 -1.25 -14.14 14.57
N ILE A 3 -0.16 -13.43 14.33
CA ILE A 3 0.13 -12.77 13.05
C ILE A 3 1.38 -13.41 12.43
N ALA A 4 1.32 -13.71 11.14
CA ALA A 4 2.51 -13.90 10.33
C ALA A 4 2.79 -12.62 9.52
N LEU A 5 4.00 -12.11 9.64
CA LEU A 5 4.44 -10.89 8.96
C LEU A 5 5.30 -11.26 7.74
N LEU A 6 4.85 -10.94 6.55
CA LEU A 6 5.58 -11.16 5.30
C LEU A 6 6.36 -9.90 4.91
N GLY A 7 7.66 -9.96 5.11
CA GLY A 7 8.59 -8.85 4.89
C GLY A 7 8.96 -8.12 6.19
N PHE A 8 10.27 -7.87 6.34
CA PHE A 8 10.82 -7.20 7.50
C PHE A 8 11.76 -6.04 7.06
N GLY A 9 11.20 -5.15 6.24
CA GLY A 9 11.78 -3.86 5.84
C GLY A 9 11.34 -2.76 6.81
N THR A 10 11.36 -1.51 6.34
CA THR A 10 10.95 -0.33 7.14
C THR A 10 9.55 -0.50 7.74
N VAL A 11 8.56 -0.80 6.92
CA VAL A 11 7.16 -0.96 7.38
C VAL A 11 7.03 -2.15 8.33
N GLY A 12 7.58 -3.31 7.95
CA GLY A 12 7.47 -4.53 8.76
C GLY A 12 8.14 -4.41 10.11
N SER A 13 9.31 -3.78 10.20
CA SER A 13 10.00 -3.59 11.48
C SER A 13 9.26 -2.64 12.41
N HIS A 14 8.65 -1.59 11.88
CA HIS A 14 7.82 -0.68 12.68
C HIS A 14 6.52 -1.35 13.12
N PHE A 15 5.87 -2.13 12.26
CA PHE A 15 4.69 -2.90 12.62
C PHE A 15 5.00 -3.91 13.73
N TYR A 16 6.11 -4.63 13.62
CA TYR A 16 6.56 -5.57 14.67
C TYR A 16 6.68 -4.86 16.03
N LYS A 17 7.38 -3.72 16.06
CA LYS A 17 7.54 -2.90 17.29
C LYS A 17 6.21 -2.43 17.87
N LEU A 18 5.24 -2.07 17.02
CA LEU A 18 3.90 -1.68 17.48
C LEU A 18 3.12 -2.83 18.10
N CYS A 19 3.45 -4.09 17.76
CA CYS A 19 2.86 -5.27 18.35
C CYS A 19 3.53 -5.68 19.67
N GLU A 20 4.76 -5.22 19.93
CA GLU A 20 5.46 -5.51 21.18
C GLU A 20 4.67 -4.97 22.38
N GLY A 21 4.51 -5.80 23.39
CA GLY A 21 3.76 -5.44 24.61
C GLY A 21 2.23 -5.44 24.48
N ARG A 22 1.68 -5.73 23.29
CA ARG A 22 0.24 -5.93 23.12
C ARG A 22 -0.17 -7.32 23.61
N THR A 23 -1.39 -7.40 24.17
CA THR A 23 -1.98 -8.67 24.63
C THR A 23 -2.97 -9.27 23.64
N ASP A 24 -3.45 -8.47 22.71
CA ASP A 24 -4.46 -8.84 21.70
C ASP A 24 -3.87 -9.26 20.36
N LEU A 25 -2.64 -8.79 20.04
CA LEU A 25 -1.91 -9.10 18.81
C LEU A 25 -0.52 -9.64 19.14
N HIS A 26 -0.12 -10.72 18.50
CA HIS A 26 1.18 -11.35 18.67
C HIS A 26 1.77 -11.72 17.31
N VAL A 27 2.97 -11.22 16.99
CA VAL A 27 3.69 -11.66 15.79
C VAL A 27 4.37 -12.98 16.10
N ALA A 28 3.77 -14.08 15.65
CA ALA A 28 4.23 -15.45 15.87
C ALA A 28 5.31 -15.88 14.86
N ALA A 29 5.22 -15.38 13.62
CA ALA A 29 6.17 -15.71 12.55
C ALA A 29 6.50 -14.50 11.68
N VAL A 30 7.72 -14.46 11.17
CA VAL A 30 8.21 -13.49 10.17
C VAL A 30 8.79 -14.24 8.98
N LEU A 31 8.27 -13.98 7.78
CA LEU A 31 8.86 -14.45 6.53
C LEU A 31 10.02 -13.53 6.15
N SER A 32 11.24 -14.04 6.20
CA SER A 32 12.44 -13.29 5.85
C SER A 32 13.50 -14.20 5.22
N ARG A 33 14.05 -13.78 4.09
CA ARG A 33 15.20 -14.48 3.44
C ARG A 33 16.50 -14.31 4.22
N ARG A 34 16.56 -13.35 5.14
CA ARG A 34 17.74 -13.08 5.97
C ARG A 34 17.44 -13.48 7.41
N PRO A 35 18.41 -14.06 8.13
CA PRO A 35 18.29 -14.27 9.56
C PRO A 35 17.95 -12.96 10.30
N ARG A 36 17.14 -13.06 11.34
CA ARG A 36 16.71 -11.93 12.18
C ARG A 36 16.90 -12.29 13.65
N PRO A 37 18.16 -12.36 14.13
CA PRO A 37 18.44 -12.80 15.50
C PRO A 37 17.86 -11.86 16.57
N GLU A 38 17.49 -10.64 16.17
CA GLU A 38 16.84 -9.65 17.04
C GLU A 38 15.38 -9.96 17.36
N LEU A 39 14.76 -10.90 16.63
CA LEU A 39 13.36 -11.23 16.80
C LEU A 39 13.16 -12.40 17.78
N THR A 40 12.11 -12.35 18.58
CA THR A 40 11.74 -13.40 19.55
C THR A 40 10.73 -14.40 18.99
N CYS A 41 10.21 -14.14 17.77
CA CYS A 41 9.27 -15.02 17.08
C CYS A 41 9.99 -15.97 16.10
N THR A 42 9.25 -16.90 15.50
CA THR A 42 9.77 -17.76 14.44
C THR A 42 10.17 -16.93 13.21
N VAL A 43 11.38 -17.13 12.69
CA VAL A 43 11.82 -16.54 11.43
C VAL A 43 12.06 -17.66 10.43
N THR A 44 11.35 -17.61 9.31
CA THR A 44 11.45 -18.60 8.25
C THR A 44 11.58 -17.96 6.88
N ALA A 45 12.20 -18.65 5.94
CA ALA A 45 12.19 -18.31 4.52
C ALA A 45 11.16 -19.14 3.74
N ASP A 46 10.57 -20.14 4.37
CA ASP A 46 9.57 -21.02 3.79
C ASP A 46 8.16 -20.53 4.11
N TYR A 47 7.44 -20.09 3.09
CA TYR A 47 6.05 -19.63 3.26
C TYR A 47 5.09 -20.78 3.62
N ASP A 48 5.39 -22.02 3.19
CA ASP A 48 4.57 -23.18 3.49
C ASP A 48 4.46 -23.47 4.99
N GLU A 49 5.50 -23.17 5.76
CA GLU A 49 5.45 -23.27 7.23
C GLU A 49 4.41 -22.31 7.84
N ILE A 50 4.28 -21.11 7.27
CA ILE A 50 3.31 -20.10 7.73
C ILE A 50 1.89 -20.48 7.32
N VAL A 51 1.69 -20.86 6.07
CA VAL A 51 0.32 -21.08 5.56
C VAL A 51 -0.31 -22.33 6.17
N ARG A 52 0.51 -23.35 6.50
CA ARG A 52 0.05 -24.61 7.13
C ARG A 52 -0.11 -24.51 8.65
N ASP A 53 0.44 -23.50 9.29
CA ASP A 53 0.32 -23.33 10.73
C ASP A 53 -1.12 -22.91 11.11
N PRO A 54 -1.90 -23.79 11.79
CA PRO A 54 -3.29 -23.49 12.16
C PRO A 54 -3.39 -22.43 13.25
N SER A 55 -2.30 -22.13 13.96
CA SER A 55 -2.28 -21.11 15.00
C SER A 55 -2.20 -19.68 14.46
N ILE A 56 -1.83 -19.50 13.18
CA ILE A 56 -1.77 -18.18 12.53
C ILE A 56 -3.18 -17.75 12.09
N ASP A 57 -3.66 -16.66 12.63
CA ASP A 57 -4.98 -16.08 12.34
C ASP A 57 -4.91 -15.09 11.16
N ILE A 58 -3.83 -14.30 11.09
CA ILE A 58 -3.70 -13.15 10.18
C ILE A 58 -2.35 -13.20 9.47
N VAL A 59 -2.36 -12.96 8.18
CA VAL A 59 -1.15 -12.69 7.37
C VAL A 59 -1.09 -11.20 7.06
N VAL A 60 -0.01 -10.54 7.46
CA VAL A 60 0.28 -9.12 7.17
C VAL A 60 1.39 -9.06 6.14
N GLU A 61 1.09 -8.55 4.94
CA GLU A 61 2.02 -8.45 3.81
C GLU A 61 2.51 -7.01 3.64
N VAL A 62 3.83 -6.85 3.69
CA VAL A 62 4.56 -5.59 3.49
C VAL A 62 5.86 -5.80 2.70
N MET A 63 5.81 -6.74 1.73
CA MET A 63 6.98 -7.12 0.92
C MET A 63 7.20 -6.17 -0.25
N GLY A 64 6.12 -5.69 -0.85
CA GLY A 64 6.14 -4.96 -2.12
C GLY A 64 6.29 -5.89 -3.35
N GLY A 65 6.03 -5.33 -4.54
CA GLY A 65 5.94 -6.09 -5.79
C GLY A 65 4.64 -6.91 -5.89
N ILE A 66 4.38 -7.52 -7.05
CA ILE A 66 3.18 -8.32 -7.27
C ILE A 66 3.44 -9.76 -6.83
N GLU A 67 4.46 -10.39 -7.39
CA GLU A 67 4.86 -11.75 -7.00
C GLU A 67 6.12 -11.73 -6.12
N PRO A 68 6.22 -12.61 -5.13
CA PRO A 68 5.31 -13.71 -4.78
C PRO A 68 4.15 -13.30 -3.85
N ALA A 69 3.97 -12.01 -3.56
CA ALA A 69 2.97 -11.53 -2.60
C ALA A 69 1.56 -11.97 -2.98
N TYR A 70 1.16 -11.84 -4.25
CA TYR A 70 -0.16 -12.29 -4.74
C TYR A 70 -0.41 -13.77 -4.44
N SER A 71 0.53 -14.62 -4.84
CA SER A 71 0.42 -16.07 -4.60
C SER A 71 0.31 -16.39 -3.11
N TYR A 72 1.05 -15.69 -2.25
CA TYR A 72 1.01 -15.88 -0.80
C TYR A 72 -0.32 -15.45 -0.20
N LEU A 73 -0.85 -14.29 -0.60
CA LEU A 73 -2.15 -13.83 -0.09
C LEU A 73 -3.28 -14.77 -0.52
N CYS A 74 -3.28 -15.24 -1.77
CA CYS A 74 -4.25 -16.23 -2.23
C CYS A 74 -4.18 -17.53 -1.42
N ALA A 75 -2.98 -18.05 -1.14
CA ALA A 75 -2.80 -19.26 -0.35
C ALA A 75 -3.26 -19.05 1.11
N ALA A 76 -2.94 -17.90 1.73
CA ALA A 76 -3.40 -17.55 3.06
C ALA A 76 -4.94 -17.56 3.16
N MET A 77 -5.61 -16.87 2.23
CA MET A 77 -7.08 -16.80 2.21
C MET A 77 -7.72 -18.17 1.97
N ARG A 78 -7.15 -19.01 1.09
CA ARG A 78 -7.60 -20.40 0.89
C ARG A 78 -7.41 -21.27 2.13
N ALA A 79 -6.40 -20.97 2.95
CA ALA A 79 -6.18 -21.62 4.25
C ALA A 79 -7.03 -21.02 5.39
N GLY A 80 -7.97 -20.13 5.09
CA GLY A 80 -8.87 -19.53 6.07
C GLY A 80 -8.25 -18.41 6.92
N LYS A 81 -7.08 -17.89 6.54
CA LYS A 81 -6.42 -16.80 7.26
C LYS A 81 -6.89 -15.43 6.77
N HIS A 82 -7.07 -14.51 7.69
CA HIS A 82 -7.32 -13.11 7.36
C HIS A 82 -6.06 -12.47 6.76
N VAL A 83 -6.24 -11.47 5.90
CA VAL A 83 -5.14 -10.81 5.19
C VAL A 83 -5.18 -9.31 5.39
N VAL A 84 -4.01 -8.73 5.66
CA VAL A 84 -3.77 -7.28 5.64
C VAL A 84 -2.60 -7.00 4.73
N THR A 85 -2.75 -6.08 3.79
CA THR A 85 -1.65 -5.69 2.89
C THR A 85 -1.51 -4.17 2.79
N ALA A 86 -0.28 -3.69 2.70
CA ALA A 86 0.06 -2.31 2.35
C ALA A 86 0.51 -2.17 0.89
N ASN A 87 0.42 -3.23 0.10
CA ASN A 87 0.97 -3.33 -1.24
C ASN A 87 0.01 -2.74 -2.27
N LYS A 88 0.20 -1.47 -2.57
CA LYS A 88 -0.62 -0.74 -3.54
C LYS A 88 -0.59 -1.37 -4.93
N GLN A 89 0.62 -1.73 -5.40
CA GLN A 89 0.81 -2.28 -6.74
C GLN A 89 0.05 -3.61 -6.91
N LEU A 90 0.15 -4.48 -5.93
CA LEU A 90 -0.58 -5.75 -5.92
C LEU A 90 -2.10 -5.53 -5.90
N MET A 91 -2.57 -4.61 -5.05
CA MET A 91 -4.00 -4.32 -4.97
C MET A 91 -4.55 -3.72 -6.25
N CYS A 92 -3.82 -2.81 -6.93
CA CYS A 92 -4.24 -2.28 -8.23
C CYS A 92 -4.31 -3.36 -9.32
N ALA A 93 -3.39 -4.33 -9.30
CA ALA A 93 -3.35 -5.37 -10.32
C ALA A 93 -4.42 -6.46 -10.11
N HIS A 94 -4.83 -6.73 -8.85
CA HIS A 94 -5.62 -7.91 -8.50
C HIS A 94 -6.77 -7.60 -7.50
N PHE A 95 -7.31 -6.38 -7.50
CA PHE A 95 -8.32 -5.95 -6.53
C PHE A 95 -9.56 -6.85 -6.54
N GLU A 96 -10.15 -7.05 -7.71
CA GLU A 96 -11.37 -7.86 -7.87
C GLU A 96 -11.13 -9.33 -7.50
N GLU A 97 -10.01 -9.91 -7.95
CA GLU A 97 -9.68 -11.31 -7.68
C GLU A 97 -9.50 -11.56 -6.18
N LEU A 98 -8.73 -10.70 -5.50
CA LEU A 98 -8.45 -10.82 -4.08
C LEU A 98 -9.70 -10.56 -3.22
N THR A 99 -10.50 -9.57 -3.57
CA THR A 99 -11.74 -9.27 -2.83
C THR A 99 -12.79 -10.36 -3.03
N SER A 100 -12.91 -10.91 -4.23
CA SER A 100 -13.79 -12.04 -4.54
C SER A 100 -13.36 -13.30 -3.80
N LEU A 101 -12.06 -13.61 -3.78
CA LEU A 101 -11.52 -14.75 -3.04
C LEU A 101 -11.73 -14.61 -1.52
N ALA A 102 -11.51 -13.43 -0.96
CA ALA A 102 -11.75 -13.16 0.45
C ALA A 102 -13.22 -13.38 0.82
N LYS A 103 -14.14 -12.91 -0.03
CA LYS A 103 -15.59 -13.12 0.13
C LYS A 103 -15.96 -14.59 0.04
N GLU A 104 -15.45 -15.31 -0.96
CA GLU A 104 -15.67 -16.76 -1.14
C GLU A 104 -15.23 -17.57 0.09
N LYS A 105 -14.05 -17.24 0.64
CA LYS A 105 -13.49 -17.95 1.80
C LYS A 105 -14.00 -17.46 3.15
N GLY A 106 -14.83 -16.41 3.20
CA GLY A 106 -15.34 -15.83 4.45
C GLY A 106 -14.26 -15.21 5.33
N VAL A 107 -13.16 -14.74 4.73
CA VAL A 107 -12.04 -14.11 5.44
C VAL A 107 -11.98 -12.60 5.16
N ALA A 108 -11.36 -11.85 6.06
CA ALA A 108 -11.16 -10.43 5.87
C ALA A 108 -9.92 -10.16 4.99
N LEU A 109 -10.07 -9.28 4.01
CA LEU A 109 -8.97 -8.61 3.32
C LEU A 109 -9.00 -7.13 3.70
N ARG A 110 -7.87 -6.59 4.18
CA ARG A 110 -7.71 -5.19 4.54
C ARG A 110 -6.50 -4.62 3.80
N CYS A 111 -6.73 -3.53 3.05
CA CYS A 111 -5.69 -2.86 2.26
C CYS A 111 -5.63 -1.35 2.50
N THR A 112 -6.14 -0.88 3.64
CA THR A 112 -6.25 0.56 3.92
C THR A 112 -4.92 1.30 3.87
N ALA A 113 -3.82 0.64 4.26
CA ALA A 113 -2.47 1.20 4.20
C ALA A 113 -1.89 1.27 2.77
N ALA A 114 -2.53 0.66 1.77
CA ALA A 114 -2.08 0.69 0.37
C ALA A 114 -2.20 2.10 -0.25
N ALA A 115 -3.12 2.95 0.25
CA ALA A 115 -3.20 4.35 -0.18
C ALA A 115 -3.34 5.28 1.03
N GLY A 116 -2.47 6.28 1.12
CA GLY A 116 -2.47 7.27 2.20
C GLY A 116 -1.72 6.86 3.47
N GLY A 117 -1.15 5.65 3.54
CA GLY A 117 -0.43 5.17 4.73
C GLY A 117 -1.30 5.20 5.99
N GLY A 118 -0.98 6.05 6.96
CA GLY A 118 -1.76 6.23 8.19
C GLY A 118 -3.02 7.11 8.04
N ILE A 119 -3.22 7.75 6.88
CA ILE A 119 -4.44 8.53 6.61
C ILE A 119 -5.58 7.55 6.31
N PRO A 120 -6.73 7.62 6.99
CA PRO A 120 -7.81 6.65 6.83
C PRO A 120 -8.64 6.89 5.54
N TRP A 121 -7.97 7.17 4.42
CA TRP A 121 -8.60 7.52 3.15
C TRP A 121 -9.50 6.41 2.63
N LEU A 122 -8.95 5.23 2.37
CA LEU A 122 -9.73 4.11 1.82
C LEU A 122 -10.84 3.65 2.79
N THR A 123 -10.59 3.70 4.09
CA THR A 123 -11.61 3.38 5.10
C THR A 123 -12.75 4.39 5.09
N SER A 124 -12.43 5.69 4.99
CA SER A 124 -13.45 6.75 4.95
C SER A 124 -14.26 6.68 3.66
N LEU A 125 -13.58 6.39 2.53
CA LEU A 125 -14.22 6.23 1.23
C LEU A 125 -15.19 5.04 1.23
N SER A 126 -14.76 3.87 1.75
CA SER A 126 -15.62 2.69 1.87
C SER A 126 -16.86 2.96 2.73
N ARG A 127 -16.69 3.66 3.86
CA ARG A 127 -17.81 4.03 4.72
C ARG A 127 -18.76 5.02 4.05
N ALA A 128 -18.25 5.97 3.28
CA ALA A 128 -19.07 6.91 2.55
C ALA A 128 -19.91 6.20 1.48
N SER A 129 -19.33 5.24 0.75
CA SER A 129 -20.05 4.47 -0.27
C SER A 129 -21.12 3.54 0.28
N GLU A 130 -21.09 3.20 1.57
CA GLU A 130 -22.14 2.43 2.25
C GLU A 130 -23.38 3.30 2.57
N LEU A 131 -23.20 4.62 2.66
CA LEU A 131 -24.23 5.56 3.12
C LEU A 131 -24.82 6.42 2.01
N ASP A 132 -24.03 6.68 0.95
CA ASP A 132 -24.42 7.59 -0.12
C ASP A 132 -23.75 7.23 -1.45
N GLU A 133 -24.24 7.78 -2.55
CA GLU A 133 -23.65 7.65 -3.88
C GLU A 133 -22.48 8.60 -4.04
N ILE A 134 -21.28 8.05 -4.25
CA ILE A 134 -20.08 8.84 -4.55
C ILE A 134 -20.09 9.20 -6.03
N LYS A 135 -20.04 10.49 -6.34
CA LYS A 135 -20.08 11.00 -7.73
C LYS A 135 -18.71 11.30 -8.31
N ALA A 136 -17.74 11.66 -7.48
CA ALA A 136 -16.39 11.99 -7.92
C ALA A 136 -15.38 11.78 -6.78
N VAL A 137 -14.14 11.51 -7.17
CA VAL A 137 -12.98 11.46 -6.27
C VAL A 137 -11.91 12.37 -6.87
N GLU A 138 -11.58 13.43 -6.13
CA GLU A 138 -10.60 14.44 -6.54
C GLU A 138 -9.63 14.72 -5.37
N GLY A 139 -8.38 15.05 -5.67
CA GLY A 139 -7.44 15.45 -4.63
C GLY A 139 -5.98 15.45 -5.04
N ILE A 140 -5.14 15.93 -4.12
CA ILE A 140 -3.69 15.87 -4.22
C ILE A 140 -3.25 14.56 -3.57
N LEU A 141 -2.84 13.58 -4.37
CA LEU A 141 -2.62 12.21 -3.92
C LEU A 141 -1.14 11.85 -3.73
N ASN A 142 -0.22 12.75 -4.05
CA ASN A 142 1.22 12.50 -3.91
C ASN A 142 1.90 13.66 -3.17
N GLY A 143 2.58 13.36 -2.06
CA GLY A 143 3.24 14.34 -1.20
C GLY A 143 4.50 14.94 -1.83
N THR A 144 5.28 14.13 -2.54
CA THR A 144 6.54 14.55 -3.21
C THR A 144 6.26 15.61 -4.25
N THR A 145 5.37 15.31 -5.19
CA THR A 145 5.02 16.26 -6.27
C THR A 145 4.28 17.48 -5.72
N ASN A 146 3.43 17.33 -4.69
CA ASN A 146 2.81 18.48 -4.02
C ASN A 146 3.86 19.43 -3.42
N TYR A 147 4.88 18.89 -2.74
CA TYR A 147 5.98 19.69 -2.21
C TYR A 147 6.74 20.40 -3.34
N MET A 148 7.11 19.67 -4.39
CA MET A 148 7.86 20.21 -5.53
C MET A 148 7.09 21.34 -6.23
N LEU A 149 5.84 21.09 -6.60
CA LEU A 149 4.99 22.08 -7.27
C LEU A 149 4.75 23.31 -6.39
N SER A 150 4.57 23.12 -5.09
CA SER A 150 4.45 24.25 -4.14
C SER A 150 5.73 25.10 -4.09
N ALA A 151 6.90 24.47 -4.07
CA ALA A 151 8.18 25.19 -4.11
C ALA A 151 8.39 25.93 -5.43
N MET A 152 8.06 25.30 -6.56
CA MET A 152 8.14 25.91 -7.90
C MET A 152 7.18 27.11 -8.02
N THR A 153 5.95 26.98 -7.54
CA THR A 153 4.93 28.02 -7.63
C THR A 153 5.19 29.20 -6.67
N ASN A 154 5.52 28.91 -5.41
CA ASN A 154 5.61 29.93 -4.38
C ASN A 154 6.98 30.61 -4.29
N SER A 155 8.05 29.88 -4.64
CA SER A 155 9.44 30.37 -4.50
C SER A 155 10.15 30.51 -5.84
N GLY A 156 9.51 30.19 -6.97
CA GLY A 156 10.14 30.21 -8.28
C GLY A 156 11.28 29.21 -8.43
N ALA A 157 11.27 28.12 -7.64
CA ALA A 157 12.31 27.11 -7.74
C ALA A 157 12.20 26.34 -9.06
N ASP A 158 13.34 26.02 -9.68
CA ASP A 158 13.36 25.11 -10.81
C ASP A 158 13.09 23.67 -10.38
N TYR A 159 12.65 22.84 -11.33
CA TYR A 159 12.32 21.42 -11.10
C TYR A 159 13.45 20.63 -10.42
N ALA A 160 14.67 20.69 -10.96
CA ALA A 160 15.79 19.90 -10.46
C ALA A 160 16.22 20.29 -9.03
N PRO A 161 16.32 21.59 -8.64
CA PRO A 161 16.50 21.99 -7.25
C PRO A 161 15.35 21.56 -6.33
N ALA A 162 14.11 21.68 -6.78
CA ALA A 162 12.94 21.27 -6.00
C ALA A 162 12.96 19.77 -5.69
N LEU A 163 13.29 18.94 -6.69
CA LEU A 163 13.41 17.49 -6.51
C LEU A 163 14.55 17.12 -5.55
N ARG A 164 15.75 17.70 -5.72
CA ARG A 164 16.85 17.46 -4.78
C ARG A 164 16.46 17.82 -3.35
N LYS A 165 15.77 18.94 -3.18
CA LYS A 165 15.32 19.36 -1.85
C LYS A 165 14.27 18.41 -1.26
N ALA A 166 13.36 17.89 -2.08
CA ALA A 166 12.40 16.87 -1.68
C ALA A 166 13.12 15.59 -1.21
N GLN A 167 14.18 15.16 -1.90
CA GLN A 167 15.00 14.01 -1.50
C GLN A 167 15.75 14.26 -0.18
N GLU A 168 16.38 15.41 -0.02
CA GLU A 168 17.06 15.80 1.23
C GLU A 168 16.13 15.80 2.44
N LEU A 169 14.88 16.20 2.25
CA LEU A 169 13.86 16.27 3.30
C LEU A 169 13.14 14.92 3.53
N GLY A 170 13.44 13.91 2.71
CA GLY A 170 12.83 12.58 2.81
C GLY A 170 11.43 12.47 2.22
N TYR A 171 10.97 13.45 1.44
CA TYR A 171 9.72 13.34 0.69
C TYR A 171 9.86 12.44 -0.53
N ALA A 172 11.02 12.42 -1.17
CA ALA A 172 11.34 11.56 -2.30
C ALA A 172 12.46 10.58 -1.95
N GLU A 173 12.36 9.37 -2.46
CA GLU A 173 13.43 8.36 -2.40
C GLU A 173 14.53 8.68 -3.43
N ALA A 174 15.62 7.90 -3.41
CA ALA A 174 16.72 8.04 -4.37
C ALA A 174 16.23 7.83 -5.81
N ASP A 175 15.31 6.89 -6.03
CA ASP A 175 14.56 6.74 -7.28
C ASP A 175 13.15 7.34 -7.13
N PRO A 176 12.91 8.57 -7.58
CA PRO A 176 11.62 9.25 -7.45
C PRO A 176 10.65 8.94 -8.60
N THR A 177 10.97 8.02 -9.50
CA THR A 177 10.23 7.76 -10.75
C THR A 177 8.74 7.58 -10.51
N ALA A 178 8.35 6.79 -9.51
CA ALA A 178 6.94 6.54 -9.22
C ALA A 178 6.17 7.82 -8.84
N ASP A 179 6.84 8.77 -8.19
CA ASP A 179 6.26 10.06 -7.80
C ASP A 179 6.19 11.01 -9.00
N VAL A 180 7.34 11.28 -9.62
CA VAL A 180 7.47 12.32 -10.66
C VAL A 180 6.80 11.93 -11.98
N GLU A 181 6.67 10.63 -12.26
CA GLU A 181 5.94 10.10 -13.40
C GLU A 181 4.44 9.89 -13.11
N GLY A 182 3.96 10.25 -11.92
CA GLY A 182 2.56 10.17 -11.53
C GLY A 182 2.02 8.76 -11.28
N LEU A 183 2.87 7.72 -11.29
CA LEU A 183 2.45 6.32 -11.11
C LEU A 183 1.87 6.08 -9.72
N ASP A 184 2.42 6.72 -8.69
CA ASP A 184 1.89 6.65 -7.33
C ASP A 184 0.48 7.24 -7.23
N ALA A 185 0.29 8.43 -7.80
CA ALA A 185 -1.02 9.10 -7.82
C ALA A 185 -2.04 8.28 -8.64
N ARG A 186 -1.65 7.75 -9.79
CA ARG A 186 -2.48 6.90 -10.64
C ARG A 186 -3.00 5.68 -9.89
N ARG A 187 -2.12 4.94 -9.21
CA ARG A 187 -2.49 3.78 -8.40
C ARG A 187 -3.44 4.12 -7.25
N LYS A 188 -3.25 5.28 -6.63
CA LYS A 188 -4.18 5.74 -5.59
C LYS A 188 -5.56 6.06 -6.15
N ILE A 189 -5.64 6.64 -7.35
CA ILE A 189 -6.92 6.88 -8.03
C ILE A 189 -7.60 5.56 -8.42
N VAL A 190 -6.86 4.59 -8.97
CA VAL A 190 -7.41 3.26 -9.30
C VAL A 190 -8.07 2.65 -8.06
N LEU A 191 -7.35 2.49 -6.95
CA LEU A 191 -7.91 1.92 -5.72
C LEU A 191 -9.08 2.74 -5.15
N SER A 192 -9.03 4.05 -5.27
CA SER A 192 -10.11 4.91 -4.81
C SER A 192 -11.37 4.73 -5.66
N ALA A 193 -11.22 4.62 -6.98
CA ALA A 193 -12.33 4.42 -7.90
C ALA A 193 -12.94 3.02 -7.76
N ASP A 194 -12.12 1.98 -7.60
CA ASP A 194 -12.59 0.62 -7.38
C ASP A 194 -13.47 0.53 -6.12
N LEU A 195 -13.03 1.19 -5.03
CA LEU A 195 -13.80 1.24 -3.79
C LEU A 195 -15.03 2.16 -3.86
N ALA A 196 -14.91 3.33 -4.50
CA ALA A 196 -15.98 4.33 -4.54
C ALA A 196 -17.13 3.92 -5.45
N PHE A 197 -16.80 3.32 -6.59
CA PHE A 197 -17.75 3.07 -7.67
C PHE A 197 -18.04 1.58 -7.87
N GLY A 198 -17.36 0.69 -7.15
CA GLY A 198 -17.53 -0.77 -7.28
C GLY A 198 -17.12 -1.28 -8.66
N VAL A 199 -16.10 -0.69 -9.26
CA VAL A 199 -15.57 -1.02 -10.59
C VAL A 199 -14.22 -1.72 -10.45
N ASN A 200 -13.69 -2.21 -11.58
CA ASN A 200 -12.36 -2.79 -11.66
C ASN A 200 -11.61 -2.07 -12.78
N ILE A 201 -10.83 -1.05 -12.40
CA ILE A 201 -10.09 -0.19 -13.33
C ILE A 201 -8.64 -0.66 -13.39
N ARG A 202 -8.09 -0.75 -14.59
CA ARG A 202 -6.66 -1.04 -14.78
C ARG A 202 -5.83 0.25 -14.74
N GLU A 203 -4.58 0.17 -14.31
CA GLU A 203 -3.69 1.33 -14.29
C GLU A 203 -3.59 2.03 -15.66
N GLU A 204 -3.58 1.27 -16.75
CA GLU A 204 -3.51 1.80 -18.11
C GLU A 204 -4.77 2.53 -18.58
N ASP A 205 -5.90 2.31 -17.96
CA ASP A 205 -7.15 3.01 -18.28
C ASP A 205 -7.18 4.44 -17.74
N ILE A 206 -6.27 4.79 -16.81
CA ILE A 206 -6.14 6.14 -16.24
C ILE A 206 -5.06 6.91 -17.00
N PRO A 207 -5.43 7.95 -17.76
CA PRO A 207 -4.45 8.76 -18.46
C PRO A 207 -3.59 9.56 -17.47
N LEU A 208 -2.30 9.69 -17.78
CA LEU A 208 -1.37 10.52 -17.04
C LEU A 208 -0.98 11.75 -17.88
N SER A 209 -0.88 12.88 -17.21
CA SER A 209 -0.30 14.09 -17.77
C SER A 209 0.79 14.63 -16.85
N LEU A 210 2.02 14.71 -17.34
CA LEU A 210 3.18 15.20 -16.59
C LEU A 210 3.50 16.67 -16.89
N ILE A 211 2.72 17.33 -17.75
CA ILE A 211 2.95 18.69 -18.22
C ILE A 211 3.00 19.70 -17.06
N HIS A 212 2.28 19.43 -15.97
CA HIS A 212 2.27 20.30 -14.79
C HIS A 212 3.55 20.20 -13.96
N ILE A 213 4.32 19.14 -14.12
CA ILE A 213 5.61 18.96 -13.44
C ILE A 213 6.72 19.64 -14.23
N SER A 214 6.67 19.55 -15.56
CA SER A 214 7.67 20.13 -16.44
C SER A 214 7.38 21.58 -16.84
N GLU A 215 6.10 21.99 -16.83
CA GLU A 215 5.65 23.33 -17.24
C GLU A 215 4.65 23.94 -16.23
N PRO A 216 5.09 24.32 -15.03
CA PRO A 216 4.19 24.80 -13.95
C PRO A 216 3.53 26.16 -14.25
N THR A 217 3.92 26.81 -15.32
CA THR A 217 3.45 28.17 -15.69
C THR A 217 2.34 28.19 -16.72
N ARG A 218 1.81 27.02 -17.14
CA ARG A 218 0.69 27.01 -18.08
C ARG A 218 -0.59 27.46 -17.37
N PRO A 219 -1.15 28.65 -17.70
CA PRO A 219 -2.44 29.06 -17.10
C PRO A 219 -3.53 28.11 -17.60
N TYR A 220 -4.45 27.77 -16.71
CA TYR A 220 -5.65 27.02 -17.01
C TYR A 220 -6.60 27.84 -17.88
#